data_e5f4ee4c7d8938a36740640ba6a686aa
#
_entry.id   e5f4ee4c7d8938a36740640ba6a686aa
#
_cell.length_a   1.000
_cell.length_b   1.000
_cell.length_c   1.000
_cell.angle_alpha   90.00
_cell.angle_beta   90.00
_cell.angle_gamma   90.00
#
_symmetry.space_group_name_H-M   'P 1'
#
loop_
_entity.id
_entity.type
_entity.pdbx_description
1 polymer ?
#
loop_
_entity_poly.entity_id
_entity_poly.type
_entity_poly.pdbx_seq_one_letter_code
_entity_poly.pdbx_strand_id
1 'polypeptide(L)'
;MLFLKKNKTRQHTKVNWKIKHNCLDLIIESAKSIYPNEFGALLRVDDQQKSIISEIILLPGTVQGETHTIFKLHMMPIDFNIVGTIHSHPSPFPIPSDADLELFRKHGRVHIIIANPYNHSSWKAYDYNGEEIKIEIV
;
A
#
# COMPACT_ATOMS: atom_id res chain seq x y z
N MET A 1 12.90 -27.61 -24.01
CA MET A 1 11.66 -27.83 -24.33
C MET A 1 10.60 -26.90 -23.82
N LEU A 2 9.39 -27.36 -23.93
CA LEU A 2 8.23 -26.58 -23.60
C LEU A 2 8.15 -26.15 -22.16
N PHE A 3 8.66 -26.97 -21.27
CA PHE A 3 8.66 -26.60 -19.84
C PHE A 3 9.39 -25.33 -19.55
N LEU A 4 10.53 -25.15 -20.15
CA LEU A 4 11.33 -23.96 -19.93
C LEU A 4 10.61 -22.71 -20.37
N LYS A 5 9.89 -22.81 -21.49
CA LYS A 5 9.11 -21.70 -21.97
C LYS A 5 8.00 -21.34 -21.01
N LYS A 6 7.35 -22.36 -20.43
CA LYS A 6 6.31 -22.12 -19.44
C LYS A 6 6.87 -21.41 -18.22
N ASN A 7 8.02 -21.81 -17.77
CA ASN A 7 8.65 -21.17 -16.64
C ASN A 7 8.95 -19.71 -16.92
N LYS A 8 9.39 -19.41 -18.12
CA LYS A 8 9.63 -18.01 -18.51
C LYS A 8 8.35 -17.22 -18.53
N THR A 9 7.25 -17.80 -19.01
CA THR A 9 5.98 -17.09 -19.07
C THR A 9 5.39 -16.84 -17.70
N ARG A 10 5.84 -17.56 -16.68
CA ARG A 10 5.41 -17.33 -15.30
C ARG A 10 6.16 -16.19 -14.64
N GLN A 11 7.19 -15.69 -15.25
CA GLN A 11 7.87 -14.54 -14.70
C GLN A 11 6.92 -13.37 -14.75
N HIS A 12 6.69 -12.80 -13.58
CA HIS A 12 5.81 -11.64 -13.49
C HIS A 12 6.50 -10.45 -14.11
N THR A 13 5.79 -9.80 -15.01
CA THR A 13 6.25 -8.52 -15.51
C THR A 13 6.27 -7.55 -14.35
N LYS A 14 7.40 -6.94 -14.11
CA LYS A 14 7.50 -5.91 -13.08
C LYS A 14 6.62 -4.74 -13.44
N VAL A 15 5.76 -4.35 -12.53
CA VAL A 15 4.96 -3.15 -12.66
C VAL A 15 5.81 -1.97 -12.22
N ASN A 16 5.87 -0.94 -13.04
CA ASN A 16 6.52 0.32 -12.66
C ASN A 16 5.48 1.20 -11.98
N TRP A 17 5.31 0.99 -10.70
CA TRP A 17 4.32 1.71 -9.92
C TRP A 17 4.69 3.18 -9.80
N LYS A 18 3.66 4.01 -9.87
CA LYS A 18 3.76 5.45 -9.64
C LYS A 18 2.66 5.85 -8.67
N ILE A 19 2.87 6.96 -8.00
CA ILE A 19 1.86 7.55 -7.13
C ILE A 19 1.72 9.02 -7.47
N LYS A 20 0.49 9.48 -7.55
CA LYS A 20 0.26 10.90 -7.77
C LYS A 20 0.70 11.70 -6.55
N HIS A 21 1.34 12.80 -6.81
CA HIS A 21 1.85 13.71 -5.79
C HIS A 21 0.76 14.10 -4.78
N ASN A 22 -0.43 14.46 -5.26
CA ASN A 22 -1.52 14.84 -4.37
C ASN A 22 -2.05 13.66 -3.54
N CYS A 23 -1.97 12.45 -4.06
CA CYS A 23 -2.34 11.26 -3.30
C CYS A 23 -1.36 11.04 -2.13
N LEU A 24 -0.07 11.16 -2.40
CA LEU A 24 0.94 11.04 -1.36
C LEU A 24 0.79 12.13 -0.30
N ASP A 25 0.49 13.37 -0.71
CA ASP A 25 0.26 14.46 0.23
C ASP A 25 -0.93 14.16 1.14
N LEU A 26 -1.98 13.59 0.60
CA LEU A 26 -3.14 13.20 1.41
C LEU A 26 -2.79 12.12 2.43
N ILE A 27 -1.99 11.15 2.02
CA ILE A 27 -1.48 10.10 2.92
C ILE A 27 -0.69 10.73 4.07
N ILE A 28 0.22 11.63 3.74
CA ILE A 28 1.06 12.32 4.72
C ILE A 28 0.19 13.08 5.72
N GLU A 29 -0.75 13.88 5.24
CA GLU A 29 -1.59 14.67 6.12
C GLU A 29 -2.52 13.82 6.95
N SER A 30 -3.02 12.72 6.41
CA SER A 30 -3.85 11.77 7.15
C SER A 30 -3.08 11.12 8.29
N ALA A 31 -1.85 10.70 8.02
CA ALA A 31 -1.00 10.07 9.04
C ALA A 31 -0.68 11.06 10.17
N LYS A 32 -0.34 12.30 9.82
CA LYS A 32 -0.05 13.34 10.82
C LYS A 32 -1.25 13.62 11.70
N SER A 33 -2.44 13.64 11.13
CA SER A 33 -3.64 14.09 11.83
C SER A 33 -4.04 13.19 12.98
N ILE A 34 -3.67 11.92 12.95
CA ILE A 34 -4.05 10.97 13.99
C ILE A 34 -2.86 10.45 14.80
N TYR A 35 -1.66 10.95 14.53
CA TYR A 35 -0.49 10.57 15.31
C TYR A 35 -0.76 10.76 16.82
N PRO A 36 -0.40 9.83 17.71
CA PRO A 36 0.45 8.64 17.51
C PRO A 36 -0.30 7.38 17.08
N ASN A 37 -1.55 7.48 16.74
CA ASN A 37 -2.34 6.35 16.27
C ASN A 37 -2.03 6.02 14.82
N GLU A 38 -2.35 4.80 14.40
CA GLU A 38 -2.07 4.35 13.03
C GLU A 38 -3.22 4.69 12.08
N PHE A 39 -2.84 5.16 10.92
CA PHE A 39 -3.75 5.40 9.80
C PHE A 39 -3.68 4.21 8.85
N GLY A 40 -4.80 3.85 8.24
CA GLY A 40 -4.84 2.80 7.23
C GLY A 40 -5.93 3.04 6.20
N ALA A 41 -5.62 2.65 4.97
CA ALA A 41 -6.53 2.81 3.84
C ALA A 41 -6.14 1.84 2.71
N LEU A 42 -6.97 1.78 1.68
CA LEU A 42 -6.66 1.03 0.46
C LEU A 42 -6.11 1.98 -0.59
N LEU A 43 -5.24 1.44 -1.43
CA LEU A 43 -4.68 2.15 -2.57
C LEU A 43 -5.48 1.83 -3.82
N ARG A 44 -5.82 2.85 -4.60
CA ARG A 44 -6.64 2.70 -5.79
C ARG A 44 -5.99 3.39 -6.98
N VAL A 45 -6.10 2.74 -8.13
CA VAL A 45 -5.65 3.29 -9.42
C VAL A 45 -6.83 3.72 -10.26
N ASP A 46 -6.55 4.50 -11.29
CA ASP A 46 -7.52 4.95 -12.28
C ASP A 46 -7.73 3.85 -13.32
N ASP A 47 -8.91 3.79 -13.92
CA ASP A 47 -9.22 2.86 -15.01
C ASP A 47 -8.30 3.02 -16.21
N GLN A 48 -7.87 4.24 -16.48
CA GLN A 48 -7.05 4.55 -17.64
C GLN A 48 -5.57 4.35 -17.40
N GLN A 49 -5.14 4.32 -16.13
CA GLN A 49 -3.73 4.25 -15.76
C GLN A 49 -3.55 3.29 -14.59
N LYS A 50 -3.52 2.00 -14.91
CA LYS A 50 -3.57 0.92 -13.93
C LYS A 50 -2.31 0.78 -13.06
N SER A 51 -1.25 1.50 -13.37
CA SER A 51 -0.03 1.48 -12.56
C SER A 51 0.21 2.78 -11.79
N ILE A 52 -0.73 3.71 -11.84
CA ILE A 52 -0.61 4.98 -11.12
C ILE A 52 -1.61 5.01 -9.97
N ILE A 53 -1.10 5.02 -8.77
CA ILE A 53 -1.92 5.15 -7.56
C ILE A 53 -2.41 6.59 -7.49
N SER A 54 -3.73 6.78 -7.56
CA SER A 54 -4.33 8.10 -7.67
C SER A 54 -5.16 8.50 -6.47
N GLU A 55 -5.60 7.54 -5.66
CA GLU A 55 -6.42 7.87 -4.50
C GLU A 55 -6.35 6.79 -3.44
N ILE A 56 -6.76 7.15 -2.24
CA ILE A 56 -6.92 6.22 -1.14
C ILE A 56 -8.39 6.06 -0.81
N ILE A 57 -8.76 4.88 -0.33
CA ILE A 57 -10.14 4.59 0.05
C ILE A 57 -10.15 4.08 1.48
N LEU A 58 -10.95 4.74 2.32
CA LEU A 58 -11.18 4.30 3.69
C LEU A 58 -12.22 3.19 3.70
N LEU A 59 -11.94 2.12 4.42
CA LEU A 59 -12.92 1.06 4.59
C LEU A 59 -13.88 1.43 5.70
N PRO A 60 -15.20 1.24 5.49
CA PRO A 60 -16.16 1.41 6.56
C PRO A 60 -15.82 0.48 7.72
N GLY A 61 -15.83 1.00 8.93
CA GLY A 61 -15.55 0.21 10.12
C GLY A 61 -14.08 -0.09 10.37
N THR A 62 -13.16 0.43 9.56
CA THR A 62 -11.73 0.35 9.88
C THR A 62 -11.47 1.14 11.15
N VAL A 63 -10.83 0.50 12.13
CA VAL A 63 -10.53 1.15 13.40
C VAL A 63 -9.25 1.94 13.25
N GLN A 64 -9.37 3.25 13.44
CA GLN A 64 -8.22 4.17 13.48
C GLN A 64 -8.19 4.79 14.86
N GLY A 65 -7.04 5.26 15.27
CA GLY A 65 -6.90 5.85 16.59
C GLY A 65 -6.39 4.87 17.62
N GLU A 66 -6.07 3.65 17.22
CA GLU A 66 -5.45 2.64 18.07
C GLU A 66 -4.00 2.42 17.64
N THR A 67 -3.26 1.64 18.43
CA THR A 67 -1.86 1.32 18.10
C THR A 67 -1.74 0.42 16.87
N HIS A 68 -2.84 -0.28 16.51
CA HIS A 68 -2.88 -1.13 15.32
C HIS A 68 -4.06 -0.71 14.46
N THR A 69 -3.82 -0.57 13.18
CA THR A 69 -4.87 -0.39 12.20
C THR A 69 -5.52 -1.73 11.93
N ILE A 70 -6.83 -1.81 12.11
CA ILE A 70 -7.60 -3.03 11.87
C ILE A 70 -8.40 -2.83 10.58
N PHE A 71 -8.05 -3.61 9.56
CA PHE A 71 -8.79 -3.58 8.31
C PHE A 71 -9.98 -4.52 8.39
N LYS A 72 -11.18 -4.01 8.14
CA LYS A 72 -12.40 -4.81 8.01
C LYS A 72 -12.45 -5.41 6.61
N LEU A 73 -11.58 -6.36 6.35
CA LEU A 73 -11.35 -6.86 5.00
C LEU A 73 -12.54 -7.58 4.39
N HIS A 74 -13.42 -8.13 5.23
CA HIS A 74 -14.67 -8.74 4.77
C HIS A 74 -15.66 -7.71 4.23
N MET A 75 -15.43 -6.43 4.51
CA MET A 75 -16.25 -5.33 3.99
C MET A 75 -15.58 -4.64 2.80
N MET A 76 -14.52 -5.22 2.29
CA MET A 76 -13.79 -4.67 1.16
C MET A 76 -14.70 -4.61 -0.06
N PRO A 77 -14.77 -3.47 -0.76
CA PRO A 77 -15.62 -3.38 -1.95
C PRO A 77 -15.08 -4.24 -3.08
N ILE A 78 -15.98 -4.69 -3.94
CA ILE A 78 -15.58 -5.35 -5.19
C ILE A 78 -15.16 -4.26 -6.15
N ASP A 79 -13.86 -4.00 -6.21
CA ASP A 79 -13.29 -2.94 -7.03
C ASP A 79 -11.94 -3.40 -7.55
N PHE A 80 -11.86 -3.67 -8.84
CA PHE A 80 -10.65 -4.19 -9.46
C PHE A 80 -9.53 -3.14 -9.55
N ASN A 81 -9.83 -1.89 -9.23
CA ASN A 81 -8.83 -0.83 -9.20
C ASN A 81 -8.15 -0.67 -7.85
N ILE A 82 -8.57 -1.43 -6.86
CA ILE A 82 -7.86 -1.49 -5.59
C ILE A 82 -6.64 -2.40 -5.79
N VAL A 83 -5.45 -1.85 -5.56
CA VAL A 83 -4.20 -2.54 -5.85
C VAL A 83 -3.38 -2.88 -4.61
N GLY A 84 -3.75 -2.36 -3.46
CA GLY A 84 -3.03 -2.66 -2.23
C GLY A 84 -3.47 -1.80 -1.05
N THR A 85 -2.57 -1.65 -0.10
CA THR A 85 -2.86 -1.00 1.18
C THR A 85 -1.82 0.06 1.52
N ILE A 86 -2.21 0.98 2.38
CA ILE A 86 -1.34 1.97 3.00
C ILE A 86 -1.63 1.99 4.49
N HIS A 87 -0.59 2.01 5.32
CA HIS A 87 -0.77 2.29 6.73
C HIS A 87 0.44 3.04 7.28
N SER A 88 0.26 3.68 8.42
CA SER A 88 1.31 4.45 9.06
C SER A 88 1.84 3.74 10.30
N HIS A 89 3.13 3.96 10.59
CA HIS A 89 3.76 3.55 11.84
C HIS A 89 4.09 4.80 12.66
N PRO A 90 3.80 4.81 13.96
CA PRO A 90 4.20 5.95 14.80
C PRO A 90 5.70 6.00 15.06
N SER A 91 6.42 4.90 14.81
CA SER A 91 7.87 4.84 14.91
C SER A 91 8.53 5.43 13.66
N PRO A 92 9.85 5.68 13.69
CA PRO A 92 10.55 6.19 12.52
C PRO A 92 10.93 5.10 11.50
N PHE A 93 10.41 3.88 11.65
CA PHE A 93 10.80 2.74 10.82
C PHE A 93 9.64 2.27 9.93
N PRO A 94 9.69 2.53 8.61
CA PRO A 94 8.66 2.04 7.68
C PRO A 94 8.94 0.60 7.26
N ILE A 95 9.12 -0.28 8.22
CA ILE A 95 9.48 -1.69 8.01
C ILE A 95 8.31 -2.56 8.42
N PRO A 96 7.92 -3.54 7.58
CA PRO A 96 6.74 -4.36 7.88
C PRO A 96 6.96 -5.28 9.07
N SER A 97 5.95 -5.40 9.90
CA SER A 97 5.85 -6.43 10.92
C SER A 97 5.42 -7.76 10.28
N ASP A 98 5.42 -8.84 11.07
CA ASP A 98 4.92 -10.13 10.58
C ASP A 98 3.45 -10.03 10.18
N ALA A 99 2.65 -9.29 10.94
CA ALA A 99 1.25 -9.07 10.60
C ALA A 99 1.10 -8.28 9.29
N ASP A 100 1.96 -7.30 9.06
CA ASP A 100 1.97 -6.53 7.82
C ASP A 100 2.30 -7.43 6.63
N LEU A 101 3.28 -8.30 6.78
CA LEU A 101 3.66 -9.24 5.72
C LEU A 101 2.50 -10.19 5.37
N GLU A 102 1.75 -10.62 6.37
CA GLU A 102 0.57 -11.45 6.16
C GLU A 102 -0.51 -10.68 5.38
N LEU A 103 -0.72 -9.43 5.74
CA LEU A 103 -1.65 -8.54 5.03
C LEU A 103 -1.23 -8.38 3.56
N PHE A 104 0.05 -8.17 3.31
CA PHE A 104 0.56 -7.96 1.95
C PHE A 104 0.29 -9.17 1.06
N ARG A 105 0.49 -10.38 1.59
CA ARG A 105 0.26 -11.59 0.82
C ARG A 105 -1.17 -11.78 0.38
N LYS A 106 -2.12 -11.20 1.11
CA LYS A 106 -3.54 -11.45 0.91
C LYS A 106 -4.26 -10.33 0.16
N HIS A 107 -3.72 -9.11 0.17
CA HIS A 107 -4.54 -7.94 -0.16
C HIS A 107 -3.88 -6.96 -1.13
N GLY A 108 -3.40 -7.47 -2.23
CA GLY A 108 -2.94 -6.62 -3.32
C GLY A 108 -1.47 -6.80 -3.65
N ARG A 109 -1.03 -6.02 -4.62
CA ARG A 109 0.30 -6.16 -5.18
C ARG A 109 1.27 -5.08 -4.76
N VAL A 110 0.77 -4.00 -4.18
CA VAL A 110 1.61 -2.87 -3.76
C VAL A 110 1.11 -2.36 -2.42
N HIS A 111 2.04 -2.13 -1.51
CA HIS A 111 1.73 -1.73 -0.15
C HIS A 111 2.69 -0.65 0.29
N ILE A 112 2.17 0.37 0.98
CA ILE A 112 2.98 1.49 1.44
C ILE A 112 2.92 1.52 2.96
N ILE A 113 4.08 1.74 3.58
CA ILE A 113 4.19 2.05 5.01
C ILE A 113 4.82 3.43 5.11
N ILE A 114 4.14 4.34 5.78
CA ILE A 114 4.70 5.66 6.07
C ILE A 114 4.99 5.76 7.57
N ALA A 115 6.16 6.28 7.91
CA ALA A 115 6.61 6.36 9.28
C ALA A 115 6.79 7.81 9.72
N ASN A 116 6.81 8.02 11.04
CA ASN A 116 7.12 9.33 11.62
C ASN A 116 8.50 9.77 11.10
N PRO A 117 8.69 11.01 10.64
CA PRO A 117 7.82 12.19 10.81
C PRO A 117 6.80 12.45 9.72
N TYR A 118 6.45 11.49 8.90
CA TYR A 118 5.41 11.58 7.86
C TYR A 118 5.70 12.67 6.84
N ASN A 119 6.76 12.46 6.09
CA ASN A 119 7.15 13.35 5.00
C ASN A 119 7.45 12.54 3.73
N HIS A 120 7.88 13.23 2.68
CA HIS A 120 8.11 12.60 1.37
C HIS A 120 9.28 11.60 1.35
N SER A 121 10.07 11.52 2.41
CA SER A 121 11.19 10.58 2.50
C SER A 121 11.06 9.55 3.62
N SER A 122 9.95 9.54 4.35
CA SER A 122 9.77 8.63 5.48
C SER A 122 8.81 7.48 5.17
N TRP A 123 8.72 7.07 3.93
CA TRP A 123 7.86 5.97 3.52
C TRP A 123 8.60 5.00 2.61
N LYS A 124 8.12 3.77 2.60
CA LYS A 124 8.62 2.73 1.71
C LYS A 124 7.45 1.94 1.14
N ALA A 125 7.71 1.30 0.00
CA ALA A 125 6.72 0.47 -0.66
C ALA A 125 7.22 -0.96 -0.77
N TYR A 126 6.28 -1.89 -0.79
CA TYR A 126 6.54 -3.32 -0.79
C TYR A 126 5.60 -4.03 -1.75
N ASP A 127 6.04 -5.15 -2.30
CA ASP A 127 5.17 -6.01 -3.08
C ASP A 127 4.45 -7.02 -2.17
N TYR A 128 3.69 -7.93 -2.78
CA TYR A 128 2.93 -8.93 -2.02
C TYR A 128 3.81 -9.93 -1.27
N ASN A 129 5.07 -10.04 -1.64
CA ASN A 129 6.05 -10.89 -0.91
C ASN A 129 6.77 -10.14 0.20
N GLY A 130 6.49 -8.87 0.37
CA GLY A 130 7.18 -8.05 1.36
C GLY A 130 8.54 -7.55 0.89
N GLU A 131 8.85 -7.68 -0.39
CA GLU A 131 10.08 -7.14 -0.94
C GLU A 131 9.90 -5.67 -1.23
N GLU A 132 10.90 -4.88 -0.87
CA GLU A 132 10.86 -3.44 -1.10
C GLU A 132 10.89 -3.15 -2.59
N ILE A 133 10.01 -2.25 -3.02
CA ILE A 133 9.94 -1.77 -4.39
C ILE A 133 10.00 -0.25 -4.39
N LYS A 134 10.33 0.32 -5.54
CA LYS A 134 10.31 1.77 -5.70
C LYS A 134 9.06 2.22 -6.40
N ILE A 135 8.50 3.33 -5.93
CA ILE A 135 7.36 3.99 -6.55
C ILE A 135 7.78 5.40 -6.89
N GLU A 136 7.59 5.77 -8.15
CA GLU A 136 7.89 7.11 -8.63
C GLU A 136 6.74 8.05 -8.29
N ILE A 137 7.05 9.25 -7.80
CA ILE A 137 6.06 10.29 -7.53
C ILE A 137 5.84 11.09 -8.81
N VAL A 138 4.60 11.23 -9.24
CA VAL A 138 4.26 11.96 -10.47
C VAL A 138 3.24 13.07 -10.24
#